data_9890ed972115e1347ad01c98eb784e56
#
_entry.id   9890ed972115e1347ad01c98eb784e56
#
_cell.length_a   1.000
_cell.length_b   1.000
_cell.length_c   1.000
_cell.angle_alpha   90.00
_cell.angle_beta   90.00
_cell.angle_gamma   90.00
#
_symmetry.space_group_name_H-M   'P 1'
#
loop_
_entity.id
_entity.type
_entity.pdbx_description
1 polymer ?
#
loop_
_entity_poly.entity_id
_entity_poly.type
_entity_poly.pdbx_seq_one_letter_code
_entity_poly.pdbx_strand_id
1 'polypeptide(L)'
;GNYVLISFNNIGNLGRLANQMFQYASLKGIARNRGYEFTIPPEQVFGQNDPLVKDSPLNIYNVFENISKNKIEILRNPMLQERMHEFDEELFRSCPDNVDLFGYFQSPKYFEHIKDEIKNDFKFSDEVESICGEMYESISGRKVVSLHIRRTDYTVNNNHPLQPISYYKQALKSFDKNVQILVFSDDPHWCQEQELFADDSILISEGNDADVDLCLMTKCDYHIIANSSFSWWGAWLGNSEKVVAPSNWFADSCAGKSVKDMEFSDWTWL
;
A
#
# COMPACT_ATOMS: atom_id res chain seq x y z
N GLY A 1 31.13 -16.29 10.77
CA GLY A 1 30.88 -16.23 9.33
C GLY A 1 30.53 -14.84 8.85
N ASN A 2 31.00 -14.47 7.69
CA ASN A 2 30.65 -13.18 7.09
C ASN A 2 29.18 -13.22 6.67
N TYR A 3 28.33 -12.49 7.41
CA TYR A 3 26.95 -12.32 7.01
C TYR A 3 26.86 -11.35 5.84
N VAL A 4 26.14 -11.73 4.80
CA VAL A 4 25.82 -10.83 3.70
C VAL A 4 24.58 -10.03 4.10
N LEU A 5 24.74 -8.73 4.17
CA LEU A 5 23.68 -7.81 4.60
C LEU A 5 23.39 -6.81 3.50
N ILE A 6 22.11 -6.67 3.18
CA ILE A 6 21.63 -5.54 2.38
C ILE A 6 20.80 -4.63 3.26
N SER A 7 20.77 -3.35 2.91
CA SER A 7 20.07 -2.32 3.67
C SER A 7 19.16 -1.49 2.78
N PHE A 8 18.31 -0.71 3.42
CA PHE A 8 17.46 0.27 2.75
C PHE A 8 17.34 1.49 3.67
N ASN A 9 18.45 2.25 3.76
CA ASN A 9 18.58 3.33 4.74
C ASN A 9 17.58 4.46 4.54
N ASN A 10 17.05 4.62 3.32
CA ASN A 10 16.11 5.69 3.01
C ASN A 10 14.62 5.32 3.22
N ILE A 11 14.31 4.16 3.75
CA ILE A 11 12.96 3.89 4.23
C ILE A 11 12.59 4.96 5.26
N GLY A 12 11.43 5.59 5.08
CA GLY A 12 11.03 6.72 5.91
C GLY A 12 11.49 8.08 5.41
N ASN A 13 12.23 8.13 4.30
CA ASN A 13 12.66 9.37 3.63
C ASN A 13 12.34 9.38 2.13
N LEU A 14 11.55 8.44 1.66
CA LEU A 14 11.07 8.31 0.29
C LEU A 14 9.58 7.91 0.30
N GLY A 15 8.76 8.75 0.91
CA GLY A 15 7.32 8.51 0.96
C GLY A 15 6.81 8.06 2.33
N ARG A 16 5.48 8.09 2.46
CA ARG A 16 4.77 7.78 3.69
C ARG A 16 4.56 6.27 3.84
N LEU A 17 3.66 5.88 4.74
CA LEU A 17 3.41 4.50 5.16
C LEU A 17 3.35 3.49 3.99
N ALA A 18 2.52 3.72 2.99
CA ALA A 18 2.32 2.73 1.92
C ALA A 18 3.58 2.52 1.07
N ASN A 19 4.36 3.59 0.83
CA ASN A 19 5.66 3.48 0.15
C ASN A 19 6.69 2.76 1.02
N GLN A 20 6.70 3.04 2.31
CA GLN A 20 7.57 2.34 3.28
C GLN A 20 7.28 0.84 3.28
N MET A 21 6.01 0.46 3.18
CA MET A 21 5.59 -0.95 3.10
C MET A 21 6.16 -1.63 1.86
N PHE A 22 6.09 -0.99 0.69
CA PHE A 22 6.68 -1.53 -0.54
C PHE A 22 8.20 -1.68 -0.42
N GLN A 23 8.86 -0.68 0.13
CA GLN A 23 10.33 -0.68 0.30
C GLN A 23 10.76 -1.79 1.25
N TYR A 24 10.10 -1.91 2.39
CA TYR A 24 10.37 -2.98 3.36
C TYR A 24 10.12 -4.37 2.76
N ALA A 25 8.97 -4.58 2.15
CA ALA A 25 8.59 -5.88 1.59
C ALA A 25 9.55 -6.30 0.47
N SER A 26 9.94 -5.37 -0.40
CA SER A 26 10.86 -5.62 -1.50
C SER A 26 12.27 -5.91 -1.00
N LEU A 27 12.75 -5.16 0.01
CA LEU A 27 14.03 -5.44 0.67
C LEU A 27 14.08 -6.86 1.22
N LYS A 28 13.07 -7.25 1.98
CA LYS A 28 12.98 -8.59 2.55
C LYS A 28 12.87 -9.65 1.46
N GLY A 29 12.06 -9.40 0.42
CA GLY A 29 11.90 -10.32 -0.70
C GLY A 29 13.19 -10.56 -1.47
N ILE A 30 13.94 -9.50 -1.76
CA ILE A 30 15.24 -9.61 -2.42
C ILE A 30 16.22 -10.38 -1.52
N ALA A 31 16.28 -10.03 -0.23
CA ALA A 31 17.16 -10.70 0.73
C ALA A 31 16.86 -12.21 0.80
N ARG A 32 15.60 -12.59 0.92
CA ARG A 32 15.19 -14.00 0.97
C ARG A 32 15.57 -14.74 -0.31
N ASN A 33 15.37 -14.11 -1.46
CA ASN A 33 15.69 -14.72 -2.76
C ASN A 33 17.19 -14.95 -2.93
N ARG A 34 18.01 -14.08 -2.34
CA ARG A 34 19.48 -14.18 -2.44
C ARG A 34 20.12 -14.94 -1.27
N GLY A 35 19.34 -15.30 -0.25
CA GLY A 35 19.90 -15.90 0.98
C GLY A 35 20.69 -14.89 1.81
N TYR A 36 20.33 -13.62 1.76
CA TYR A 36 20.96 -12.55 2.51
C TYR A 36 20.17 -12.20 3.77
N GLU A 37 20.84 -11.61 4.73
CA GLU A 37 20.18 -10.88 5.81
C GLU A 37 19.95 -9.43 5.38
N PHE A 38 19.13 -8.70 6.13
CA PHE A 38 18.83 -7.31 5.84
C PHE A 38 18.70 -6.49 7.12
N THR A 39 18.89 -5.19 6.99
CA THR A 39 18.69 -4.22 8.06
C THR A 39 17.76 -3.11 7.57
N ILE A 40 17.06 -2.51 8.53
CA ILE A 40 16.18 -1.35 8.29
C ILE A 40 16.64 -0.20 9.16
N PRO A 41 16.42 1.06 8.73
CA PRO A 41 16.84 2.22 9.52
C PRO A 41 15.96 2.40 10.76
N PRO A 42 16.48 3.02 11.82
CA PRO A 42 15.69 3.31 13.01
C PRO A 42 14.63 4.38 12.73
N GLU A 43 13.53 4.33 13.49
CA GLU A 43 12.42 5.29 13.34
C GLU A 43 12.87 6.75 13.46
N GLN A 44 13.89 7.01 14.28
CA GLN A 44 14.41 8.36 14.56
C GLN A 44 14.88 9.11 13.30
N VAL A 45 15.26 8.39 12.24
CA VAL A 45 15.73 9.03 10.99
C VAL A 45 14.60 9.25 9.98
N PHE A 46 13.39 8.78 10.28
CA PHE A 46 12.24 8.97 9.39
C PHE A 46 11.89 10.46 9.31
N GLY A 47 11.67 10.93 8.10
CA GLY A 47 11.30 12.31 7.83
C GLY A 47 12.46 13.32 7.82
N GLN A 48 13.71 12.89 8.05
CA GLN A 48 14.85 13.81 8.03
C GLN A 48 15.01 14.53 6.69
N ASN A 49 14.72 13.83 5.59
CA ASN A 49 14.87 14.34 4.22
C ASN A 49 13.53 14.37 3.45
N ASP A 50 12.42 14.12 4.13
CA ASP A 50 11.09 14.12 3.52
C ASP A 50 10.09 14.82 4.44
N PRO A 51 9.74 16.10 4.14
CA PRO A 51 8.78 16.85 4.96
C PRO A 51 7.41 16.18 5.09
N LEU A 52 6.98 15.46 4.05
CA LEU A 52 5.68 14.77 4.06
C LEU A 52 5.68 13.64 5.09
N VAL A 53 6.79 12.95 5.26
CA VAL A 53 6.95 11.91 6.27
C VAL A 53 7.07 12.53 7.66
N LYS A 54 7.85 13.61 7.79
CA LYS A 54 8.05 14.32 9.06
C LYS A 54 6.73 14.74 9.69
N ASP A 55 5.79 15.20 8.86
CA ASP A 55 4.48 15.69 9.31
C ASP A 55 3.43 14.57 9.39
N SER A 56 3.76 13.35 8.96
CA SER A 56 2.86 12.20 9.00
C SER A 56 3.00 11.47 10.34
N PRO A 57 1.89 11.22 11.06
CA PRO A 57 1.96 10.54 12.36
C PRO A 57 2.19 9.03 12.24
N LEU A 58 1.97 8.43 11.06
CA LEU A 58 2.02 6.97 10.87
C LEU A 58 3.21 6.54 10.02
N ASN A 59 3.85 5.45 10.46
CA ASN A 59 4.93 4.81 9.73
C ASN A 59 4.89 3.29 10.00
N ILE A 60 5.76 2.51 9.34
CA ILE A 60 5.77 1.06 9.47
C ILE A 60 6.04 0.59 10.91
N TYR A 61 6.77 1.36 11.72
CA TYR A 61 7.09 0.98 13.09
C TYR A 61 5.89 1.11 14.03
N ASN A 62 5.17 2.24 13.94
CA ASN A 62 4.06 2.48 14.86
C ASN A 62 2.75 1.82 14.44
N VAL A 63 2.64 1.41 13.17
CA VAL A 63 1.47 0.69 12.67
C VAL A 63 1.61 -0.83 12.86
N PHE A 64 2.82 -1.37 12.65
CA PHE A 64 3.06 -2.82 12.63
C PHE A 64 4.08 -3.23 13.70
N GLU A 65 3.61 -3.90 14.74
CA GLU A 65 4.44 -4.30 15.87
C GLU A 65 5.63 -5.19 15.49
N ASN A 66 5.46 -6.03 14.47
CA ASN A 66 6.48 -7.01 14.10
C ASN A 66 7.68 -6.41 13.39
N ILE A 67 7.58 -5.17 12.89
CA ILE A 67 8.70 -4.53 12.18
C ILE A 67 9.89 -4.31 13.12
N SER A 68 9.66 -3.93 14.36
CA SER A 68 10.73 -3.69 15.34
C SER A 68 11.49 -4.95 15.77
N LYS A 69 11.02 -6.15 15.37
CA LYS A 69 11.70 -7.41 15.62
C LYS A 69 12.87 -7.68 14.68
N ASN A 70 12.98 -6.89 13.59
CA ASN A 70 14.06 -6.99 12.63
C ASN A 70 15.35 -6.34 13.16
N LYS A 71 16.45 -6.60 12.47
CA LYS A 71 17.71 -5.91 12.75
C LYS A 71 17.59 -4.46 12.31
N ILE A 72 17.80 -3.54 13.25
CA ILE A 72 17.68 -2.10 13.04
C ILE A 72 19.09 -1.51 13.09
N GLU A 73 19.57 -1.06 11.93
CA GLU A 73 20.91 -0.52 11.77
C GLU A 73 21.02 0.26 10.47
N ILE A 74 21.80 1.34 10.49
CA ILE A 74 22.20 2.04 9.26
C ILE A 74 23.58 1.54 8.87
N LEU A 75 23.67 0.96 7.67
CA LEU A 75 24.94 0.46 7.14
C LEU A 75 25.48 1.42 6.08
N ARG A 76 26.80 1.64 6.11
CA ARG A 76 27.49 2.45 5.09
C ARG A 76 27.89 1.60 3.89
N ASN A 77 26.88 1.10 3.18
CA ASN A 77 27.06 0.32 1.96
C ASN A 77 26.93 1.21 0.73
N PRO A 78 27.54 0.83 -0.41
CA PRO A 78 27.30 1.51 -1.68
C PRO A 78 25.80 1.48 -2.02
N MET A 79 25.30 2.61 -2.52
CA MET A 79 23.90 2.70 -2.94
C MET A 79 23.67 1.96 -4.24
N LEU A 80 22.64 1.14 -4.28
CA LEU A 80 22.11 0.53 -5.49
C LEU A 80 20.72 1.14 -5.77
N GLN A 81 20.69 2.05 -6.72
CA GLN A 81 19.47 2.76 -7.07
C GLN A 81 18.60 1.91 -7.99
N GLU A 82 17.30 1.96 -7.77
CA GLU A 82 16.29 1.39 -8.66
C GLU A 82 16.50 1.91 -10.08
N ARG A 83 16.65 1.01 -11.06
CA ARG A 83 16.97 1.37 -12.44
C ARG A 83 15.76 1.61 -13.31
N MET A 84 14.62 1.03 -12.94
CA MET A 84 13.38 1.12 -13.70
C MET A 84 12.17 1.10 -12.76
N HIS A 85 11.06 1.61 -13.24
CA HIS A 85 9.81 1.64 -12.46
C HIS A 85 9.20 0.24 -12.32
N GLU A 86 9.30 -0.58 -13.37
CA GLU A 86 8.79 -1.95 -13.39
C GLU A 86 9.71 -2.87 -12.58
N PHE A 87 9.28 -4.11 -12.42
CA PHE A 87 10.07 -5.15 -11.77
C PHE A 87 11.39 -5.36 -12.49
N ASP A 88 12.48 -5.22 -11.77
CA ASP A 88 13.83 -5.45 -12.27
C ASP A 88 14.24 -6.89 -11.94
N GLU A 89 14.01 -7.80 -12.88
CA GLU A 89 14.29 -9.21 -12.69
C GLU A 89 15.78 -9.50 -12.44
N GLU A 90 16.66 -8.77 -13.11
CA GLU A 90 18.10 -8.92 -12.94
C GLU A 90 18.53 -8.54 -11.51
N LEU A 91 18.03 -7.39 -11.01
CA LEU A 91 18.28 -6.97 -9.64
C LEU A 91 17.75 -8.01 -8.64
N PHE A 92 16.56 -8.52 -8.87
CA PHE A 92 15.93 -9.52 -8.00
C PHE A 92 16.76 -10.80 -7.93
N ARG A 93 17.23 -11.30 -9.07
CA ARG A 93 17.98 -12.55 -9.18
C ARG A 93 19.45 -12.42 -8.78
N SER A 94 20.05 -11.26 -9.02
CA SER A 94 21.50 -11.09 -8.94
C SER A 94 21.91 -9.88 -8.10
N CYS A 95 21.04 -9.41 -7.19
CA CYS A 95 21.37 -8.31 -6.31
C CYS A 95 22.72 -8.54 -5.65
N PRO A 96 23.68 -7.60 -5.80
CA PRO A 96 24.97 -7.71 -5.12
C PRO A 96 24.81 -7.75 -3.60
N ASP A 97 25.82 -8.31 -2.93
CA ASP A 97 25.88 -8.25 -1.48
C ASP A 97 26.34 -6.86 -1.01
N ASN A 98 26.07 -6.56 0.27
CA ASN A 98 26.52 -5.34 0.94
C ASN A 98 26.21 -4.06 0.18
N VAL A 99 24.99 -3.94 -0.33
CA VAL A 99 24.47 -2.73 -0.97
C VAL A 99 23.35 -2.12 -0.15
N ASP A 100 23.14 -0.82 -0.33
CA ASP A 100 22.02 -0.05 0.22
C ASP A 100 21.04 0.23 -0.92
N LEU A 101 19.85 -0.34 -0.86
CA LEU A 101 18.84 -0.14 -1.89
C LEU A 101 18.24 1.26 -1.79
N PHE A 102 17.91 1.85 -2.93
CA PHE A 102 17.30 3.16 -3.03
C PHE A 102 16.29 3.19 -4.16
N GLY A 103 15.06 3.57 -3.84
CA GLY A 103 13.97 3.67 -4.81
C GLY A 103 12.62 3.35 -4.19
N TYR A 104 11.60 3.19 -5.03
CA TYR A 104 10.24 2.91 -4.57
C TYR A 104 9.89 1.43 -4.55
N PHE A 105 10.44 0.67 -5.47
CA PHE A 105 10.27 -0.80 -5.56
C PHE A 105 8.80 -1.23 -5.48
N GLN A 106 7.95 -0.58 -6.25
CA GLN A 106 6.51 -0.77 -6.23
C GLN A 106 6.07 -1.92 -7.13
N SER A 107 6.54 -3.13 -6.84
CA SER A 107 6.09 -4.33 -7.52
C SER A 107 5.98 -5.49 -6.55
N PRO A 108 4.84 -6.19 -6.49
CA PRO A 108 4.69 -7.38 -5.66
C PRO A 108 5.60 -8.53 -6.08
N LYS A 109 6.13 -8.51 -7.30
CA LYS A 109 7.05 -9.55 -7.79
C LYS A 109 8.33 -9.64 -6.98
N TYR A 110 8.71 -8.58 -6.25
CA TYR A 110 9.85 -8.62 -5.34
C TYR A 110 9.60 -9.45 -4.10
N PHE A 111 8.33 -9.65 -3.68
CA PHE A 111 8.02 -10.28 -2.39
C PHE A 111 6.86 -11.28 -2.41
N GLU A 112 6.24 -11.56 -3.56
CA GLU A 112 5.11 -12.50 -3.59
C GLU A 112 5.51 -13.93 -3.19
N HIS A 113 6.76 -14.32 -3.38
CA HIS A 113 7.30 -15.62 -2.95
C HIS A 113 7.37 -15.78 -1.44
N ILE A 114 7.29 -14.67 -0.69
CA ILE A 114 7.24 -14.66 0.78
C ILE A 114 5.98 -13.97 1.30
N LYS A 115 4.90 -14.10 0.57
CA LYS A 115 3.62 -13.44 0.87
C LYS A 115 3.17 -13.64 2.32
N ASP A 116 3.25 -14.85 2.84
CA ASP A 116 2.82 -15.16 4.20
C ASP A 116 3.71 -14.48 5.26
N GLU A 117 5.03 -14.42 5.03
CA GLU A 117 5.94 -13.67 5.90
C GLU A 117 5.61 -12.19 5.92
N ILE A 118 5.36 -11.59 4.75
CA ILE A 118 5.03 -10.17 4.65
C ILE A 118 3.69 -9.87 5.32
N LYS A 119 2.69 -10.71 5.13
CA LYS A 119 1.39 -10.54 5.82
C LYS A 119 1.55 -10.62 7.35
N ASN A 120 2.41 -11.50 7.84
CA ASN A 120 2.70 -11.58 9.26
C ASN A 120 3.45 -10.34 9.77
N ASP A 121 4.40 -9.82 8.99
CA ASP A 121 5.13 -8.61 9.33
C ASP A 121 4.22 -7.38 9.41
N PHE A 122 3.22 -7.30 8.52
CA PHE A 122 2.26 -6.20 8.47
C PHE A 122 0.97 -6.49 9.25
N LYS A 123 1.13 -7.14 10.40
CA LYS A 123 0.04 -7.39 11.33
C LYS A 123 -0.20 -6.13 12.17
N PHE A 124 -1.44 -5.68 12.20
CA PHE A 124 -1.84 -4.53 13.00
C PHE A 124 -1.79 -4.84 14.51
N SER A 125 -1.71 -3.80 15.33
CA SER A 125 -1.78 -3.94 16.79
C SER A 125 -3.12 -4.52 17.21
N ASP A 126 -3.15 -5.14 18.39
CA ASP A 126 -4.39 -5.68 18.96
C ASP A 126 -5.44 -4.59 19.18
N GLU A 127 -5.01 -3.37 19.53
CA GLU A 127 -5.90 -2.21 19.69
C GLU A 127 -6.59 -1.85 18.37
N VAL A 128 -5.82 -1.71 17.29
CA VAL A 128 -6.37 -1.41 15.95
C VAL A 128 -7.27 -2.53 15.46
N GLU A 129 -6.86 -3.79 15.65
CA GLU A 129 -7.68 -4.95 15.28
C GLU A 129 -9.01 -4.97 16.04
N SER A 130 -9.01 -4.61 17.32
CA SER A 130 -10.20 -4.56 18.15
C SER A 130 -11.18 -3.49 17.67
N ILE A 131 -10.69 -2.27 17.46
CA ILE A 131 -11.49 -1.15 16.94
C ILE A 131 -12.09 -1.52 15.58
N CYS A 132 -11.25 -2.01 14.69
CA CYS A 132 -11.62 -2.40 13.34
C CYS A 132 -12.65 -3.53 13.34
N GLY A 133 -12.46 -4.55 14.19
CA GLY A 133 -13.36 -5.68 14.31
C GLY A 133 -14.77 -5.27 14.74
N GLU A 134 -14.88 -4.39 15.73
CA GLU A 134 -16.17 -3.86 16.18
C GLU A 134 -16.87 -3.07 15.08
N MET A 135 -16.13 -2.21 14.38
CA MET A 135 -16.69 -1.43 13.27
C MET A 135 -17.18 -2.35 12.15
N TYR A 136 -16.40 -3.37 11.79
CA TYR A 136 -16.75 -4.29 10.72
C TYR A 136 -17.98 -5.13 11.08
N GLU A 137 -18.09 -5.62 12.30
CA GLU A 137 -19.25 -6.38 12.76
C GLU A 137 -20.56 -5.60 12.62
N SER A 138 -20.51 -4.27 12.82
CA SER A 138 -21.71 -3.43 12.71
C SER A 138 -22.24 -3.30 11.28
N ILE A 139 -21.42 -3.64 10.27
CA ILE A 139 -21.76 -3.47 8.85
C ILE A 139 -21.75 -4.77 8.05
N SER A 140 -21.27 -5.89 8.63
CA SER A 140 -20.96 -7.13 7.92
C SER A 140 -22.17 -8.07 7.74
N GLY A 141 -23.40 -7.59 7.80
CA GLY A 141 -24.60 -8.41 7.53
C GLY A 141 -24.69 -8.96 6.11
N ARG A 142 -23.82 -8.54 5.22
CA ARG A 142 -23.70 -8.94 3.82
C ARG A 142 -22.27 -8.71 3.34
N LYS A 143 -21.93 -9.13 2.11
CA LYS A 143 -20.60 -8.90 1.54
C LYS A 143 -20.32 -7.40 1.45
N VAL A 144 -19.11 -6.99 1.82
CA VAL A 144 -18.71 -5.58 1.89
C VAL A 144 -17.70 -5.27 0.78
N VAL A 145 -17.96 -4.22 0.03
CA VAL A 145 -17.04 -3.65 -0.97
C VAL A 145 -16.34 -2.44 -0.35
N SER A 146 -15.02 -2.48 -0.27
CA SER A 146 -14.19 -1.32 0.03
C SER A 146 -14.04 -0.49 -1.24
N LEU A 147 -14.39 0.80 -1.21
CA LEU A 147 -14.23 1.70 -2.35
C LEU A 147 -13.36 2.88 -1.91
N HIS A 148 -12.20 3.02 -2.52
CA HIS A 148 -11.22 4.06 -2.15
C HIS A 148 -11.20 5.21 -3.15
N ILE A 149 -11.29 6.43 -2.62
CA ILE A 149 -11.21 7.67 -3.39
C ILE A 149 -10.05 8.51 -2.84
N ARG A 150 -9.06 8.74 -3.69
CA ARG A 150 -7.88 9.57 -3.38
C ARG A 150 -8.04 10.93 -4.04
N ARG A 151 -7.95 12.01 -3.27
CA ARG A 151 -8.18 13.35 -3.81
C ARG A 151 -7.17 14.41 -3.41
N THR A 152 -6.92 14.62 -2.12
CA THR A 152 -6.31 15.85 -1.58
C THR A 152 -5.08 16.34 -2.34
N ASP A 153 -3.99 15.59 -2.31
CA ASP A 153 -2.76 15.97 -3.04
C ASP A 153 -2.85 15.66 -4.53
N TYR A 154 -3.72 14.73 -4.96
CA TYR A 154 -3.92 14.42 -6.38
C TYR A 154 -4.64 15.52 -7.14
N THR A 155 -5.32 16.44 -6.46
CA THR A 155 -5.93 17.61 -7.10
C THR A 155 -4.87 18.58 -7.62
N VAL A 156 -3.66 18.55 -7.07
CA VAL A 156 -2.53 19.43 -7.42
C VAL A 156 -1.29 18.67 -7.90
N ASN A 157 -1.30 17.34 -7.80
CA ASN A 157 -0.19 16.49 -8.21
C ASN A 157 -0.34 16.10 -9.68
N ASN A 158 0.65 16.47 -10.49
CA ASN A 158 0.62 16.20 -11.93
C ASN A 158 1.03 14.75 -12.30
N ASN A 159 1.51 13.96 -11.34
CA ASN A 159 2.00 12.60 -11.59
C ASN A 159 0.93 11.51 -11.43
N HIS A 160 -0.13 11.82 -10.68
CA HIS A 160 -1.23 10.89 -10.42
C HIS A 160 -2.55 11.55 -10.75
N PRO A 161 -3.29 11.05 -11.75
CA PRO A 161 -4.58 11.61 -12.11
C PRO A 161 -5.62 11.29 -11.04
N LEU A 162 -6.58 12.19 -10.86
CA LEU A 162 -7.81 11.87 -10.14
C LEU A 162 -8.59 10.85 -10.95
N GLN A 163 -9.13 9.83 -10.28
CA GLN A 163 -10.03 8.91 -10.95
C GLN A 163 -11.40 9.58 -11.11
N PRO A 164 -11.98 9.55 -12.30
CA PRO A 164 -13.31 10.16 -12.52
C PRO A 164 -14.40 9.31 -11.87
N ILE A 165 -15.53 9.95 -11.56
CA ILE A 165 -16.71 9.26 -11.03
C ILE A 165 -17.13 8.10 -11.96
N SER A 166 -16.95 8.24 -13.27
CA SER A 166 -17.26 7.21 -14.25
C SER A 166 -16.52 5.90 -14.00
N TYR A 167 -15.28 5.97 -13.51
CA TYR A 167 -14.54 4.77 -13.12
C TYR A 167 -15.24 4.01 -11.99
N TYR A 168 -15.61 4.71 -10.92
CA TYR A 168 -16.29 4.10 -9.78
C TYR A 168 -17.68 3.58 -10.16
N LYS A 169 -18.38 4.31 -11.00
CA LYS A 169 -19.68 3.92 -11.52
C LYS A 169 -19.60 2.61 -12.31
N GLN A 170 -18.61 2.51 -13.19
CA GLN A 170 -18.37 1.31 -13.97
C GLN A 170 -17.92 0.13 -13.07
N ALA A 171 -17.03 0.39 -12.12
CA ALA A 171 -16.54 -0.63 -11.19
C ALA A 171 -17.70 -1.22 -10.35
N LEU A 172 -18.60 -0.38 -9.86
CA LEU A 172 -19.74 -0.80 -9.06
C LEU A 172 -20.70 -1.71 -9.84
N LYS A 173 -20.77 -1.58 -11.18
CA LYS A 173 -21.60 -2.46 -12.01
C LYS A 173 -21.13 -3.92 -11.98
N SER A 174 -19.90 -4.20 -11.62
CA SER A 174 -19.38 -5.57 -11.54
C SER A 174 -19.77 -6.28 -10.24
N PHE A 175 -20.47 -5.62 -9.34
CA PHE A 175 -20.89 -6.20 -8.07
C PHE A 175 -22.40 -6.33 -7.98
N ASP A 176 -22.86 -7.33 -7.21
CA ASP A 176 -24.27 -7.54 -6.91
C ASP A 176 -24.81 -6.35 -6.13
N LYS A 177 -26.09 -6.02 -6.31
CA LYS A 177 -26.78 -4.95 -5.59
C LYS A 177 -26.92 -5.20 -4.09
N ASN A 178 -26.78 -6.46 -3.66
CA ASN A 178 -26.88 -6.84 -2.25
C ASN A 178 -25.61 -6.58 -1.43
N VAL A 179 -24.55 -6.03 -2.05
CA VAL A 179 -23.33 -5.71 -1.32
C VAL A 179 -23.49 -4.44 -0.49
N GLN A 180 -22.76 -4.38 0.61
CA GLN A 180 -22.56 -3.14 1.37
C GLN A 180 -21.38 -2.40 0.81
N ILE A 181 -21.56 -1.14 0.43
CA ILE A 181 -20.46 -0.28 -0.02
C ILE A 181 -19.94 0.50 1.19
N LEU A 182 -18.61 0.45 1.38
CA LEU A 182 -17.92 1.22 2.39
C LEU A 182 -16.87 2.08 1.69
N VAL A 183 -17.07 3.40 1.69
CA VAL A 183 -16.21 4.36 1.03
C VAL A 183 -15.13 4.84 2.00
N PHE A 184 -13.88 4.80 1.54
CA PHE A 184 -12.72 5.38 2.21
C PHE A 184 -12.18 6.51 1.37
N SER A 185 -11.86 7.63 1.99
CA SER A 185 -11.29 8.77 1.28
C SER A 185 -10.50 9.68 2.22
N ASP A 186 -9.50 10.35 1.67
CA ASP A 186 -8.83 11.49 2.30
C ASP A 186 -9.65 12.78 2.17
N ASP A 187 -10.80 12.71 1.51
CA ASP A 187 -11.74 13.83 1.35
C ASP A 187 -13.19 13.32 1.49
N PRO A 188 -13.59 12.88 2.71
CA PRO A 188 -14.91 12.31 2.92
C PRO A 188 -16.05 13.30 2.66
N HIS A 189 -15.82 14.59 2.90
CA HIS A 189 -16.82 15.64 2.65
C HIS A 189 -17.18 15.73 1.16
N TRP A 190 -16.17 15.68 0.28
CA TRP A 190 -16.41 15.60 -1.16
C TRP A 190 -17.24 14.37 -1.54
N CYS A 191 -16.93 13.23 -0.94
CA CYS A 191 -17.66 11.99 -1.19
C CYS A 191 -19.14 12.11 -0.81
N GLN A 192 -19.44 12.77 0.31
CA GLN A 192 -20.82 12.98 0.78
C GLN A 192 -21.65 13.83 -0.20
N GLU A 193 -21.01 14.68 -0.98
CA GLU A 193 -21.65 15.54 -1.96
C GLU A 193 -21.95 14.84 -3.29
N GLN A 194 -21.41 13.64 -3.51
CA GLN A 194 -21.56 12.95 -4.78
C GLN A 194 -22.90 12.20 -4.85
N GLU A 195 -23.63 12.40 -5.94
CA GLU A 195 -24.90 11.71 -6.21
C GLU A 195 -24.73 10.19 -6.18
N LEU A 196 -23.57 9.67 -6.65
CA LEU A 196 -23.26 8.25 -6.66
C LEU A 196 -23.33 7.63 -5.26
N PHE A 197 -23.01 8.40 -4.22
CA PHE A 197 -22.97 7.96 -2.83
C PHE A 197 -24.14 8.50 -1.98
N ALA A 198 -25.16 9.04 -2.62
CA ALA A 198 -26.31 9.64 -1.93
C ALA A 198 -27.27 8.61 -1.32
N ASP A 199 -27.15 7.33 -1.70
CA ASP A 199 -27.94 6.24 -1.14
C ASP A 199 -27.57 6.03 0.34
N ASP A 200 -28.56 6.02 1.23
CA ASP A 200 -28.34 5.83 2.67
C ASP A 200 -27.69 4.48 3.02
N SER A 201 -27.76 3.50 2.11
CA SER A 201 -27.10 2.21 2.29
C SER A 201 -25.56 2.27 2.07
N ILE A 202 -25.06 3.37 1.47
CA ILE A 202 -23.63 3.56 1.27
C ILE A 202 -23.04 4.26 2.48
N LEU A 203 -22.03 3.63 3.09
CA LEU A 203 -21.35 4.16 4.26
C LEU A 203 -20.03 4.84 3.83
N ILE A 204 -19.76 5.99 4.43
CA ILE A 204 -18.49 6.71 4.21
C ILE A 204 -17.74 6.70 5.54
N SER A 205 -16.52 6.13 5.52
CA SER A 205 -15.65 6.11 6.69
C SER A 205 -15.14 7.52 6.99
N GLU A 206 -15.32 7.98 8.21
CA GLU A 206 -14.90 9.31 8.66
C GLU A 206 -14.29 9.26 10.05
N GLY A 207 -13.33 10.14 10.30
CA GLY A 207 -12.79 10.37 11.63
C GLY A 207 -11.87 9.27 12.15
N ASN A 208 -11.50 8.32 11.32
CA ASN A 208 -10.55 7.28 11.69
C ASN A 208 -9.14 7.65 11.28
N ASP A 209 -8.15 7.20 12.06
CA ASP A 209 -6.77 7.25 11.63
C ASP A 209 -6.53 6.31 10.43
N ALA A 210 -5.51 6.58 9.65
CA ALA A 210 -5.23 5.83 8.43
C ALA A 210 -4.93 4.34 8.69
N ASP A 211 -4.37 3.99 9.83
CA ASP A 211 -4.12 2.59 10.21
C ASP A 211 -5.43 1.83 10.46
N VAL A 212 -6.41 2.47 11.09
CA VAL A 212 -7.75 1.88 11.28
C VAL A 212 -8.44 1.69 9.91
N ASP A 213 -8.38 2.69 9.04
CA ASP A 213 -8.94 2.60 7.69
C ASP A 213 -8.26 1.47 6.88
N LEU A 214 -6.94 1.37 6.94
CA LEU A 214 -6.22 0.31 6.25
C LEU A 214 -6.62 -1.08 6.78
N CYS A 215 -6.68 -1.23 8.09
CA CYS A 215 -7.13 -2.46 8.72
C CYS A 215 -8.55 -2.82 8.29
N LEU A 216 -9.45 -1.85 8.30
CA LEU A 216 -10.84 -2.05 7.90
C LEU A 216 -10.96 -2.47 6.43
N MET A 217 -10.15 -1.89 5.54
CA MET A 217 -10.06 -2.34 4.14
C MET A 217 -9.71 -3.83 4.05
N THR A 218 -8.77 -4.31 4.85
CA THR A 218 -8.36 -5.72 4.83
C THR A 218 -9.46 -6.69 5.23
N LYS A 219 -10.48 -6.22 5.94
CA LYS A 219 -11.63 -7.03 6.36
C LYS A 219 -12.69 -7.16 5.26
N CYS A 220 -12.70 -6.26 4.30
CA CYS A 220 -13.70 -6.25 3.24
C CYS A 220 -13.53 -7.43 2.28
N ASP A 221 -14.64 -7.89 1.71
CA ASP A 221 -14.66 -9.05 0.81
C ASP A 221 -14.21 -8.69 -0.60
N TYR A 222 -14.55 -7.48 -1.05
CA TYR A 222 -14.27 -6.96 -2.38
C TYR A 222 -13.63 -5.58 -2.29
N HIS A 223 -12.90 -5.19 -3.33
CA HIS A 223 -12.24 -3.89 -3.36
C HIS A 223 -12.39 -3.21 -4.71
N ILE A 224 -12.69 -1.92 -4.66
CA ILE A 224 -12.53 -0.98 -5.78
C ILE A 224 -11.47 0.01 -5.32
N ILE A 225 -10.26 -0.07 -5.88
CA ILE A 225 -9.14 0.74 -5.43
C ILE A 225 -8.96 1.97 -6.31
N ALA A 226 -8.39 3.02 -5.72
CA ALA A 226 -7.85 4.16 -6.45
C ALA A 226 -6.44 3.83 -6.96
N ASN A 227 -5.86 4.73 -7.74
CA ASN A 227 -4.45 4.68 -8.12
C ASN A 227 -3.56 5.12 -6.94
N SER A 228 -3.63 4.35 -5.86
CA SER A 228 -2.99 4.65 -4.59
C SER A 228 -2.39 3.39 -3.99
N SER A 229 -1.12 3.47 -3.58
CA SER A 229 -0.44 2.38 -2.87
C SER A 229 -1.17 1.99 -1.59
N PHE A 230 -1.83 2.93 -0.94
CA PHE A 230 -2.60 2.68 0.28
C PHE A 230 -3.74 1.67 0.06
N SER A 231 -4.60 1.91 -0.92
CA SER A 231 -5.69 0.98 -1.21
C SER A 231 -5.20 -0.31 -1.91
N TRP A 232 -4.07 -0.23 -2.62
CA TRP A 232 -3.41 -1.43 -3.14
C TRP A 232 -3.06 -2.40 -1.99
N TRP A 233 -2.43 -1.87 -0.92
CA TRP A 233 -2.11 -2.67 0.26
C TRP A 233 -3.34 -3.18 0.98
N GLY A 234 -4.39 -2.37 1.06
CA GLY A 234 -5.68 -2.80 1.64
C GLY A 234 -6.24 -4.04 0.96
N ALA A 235 -6.18 -4.08 -0.37
CA ALA A 235 -6.60 -5.22 -1.16
C ALA A 235 -5.64 -6.41 -1.02
N TRP A 236 -4.33 -6.17 -1.09
CA TRP A 236 -3.33 -7.25 -1.07
C TRP A 236 -3.24 -7.94 0.29
N LEU A 237 -3.34 -7.20 1.39
CA LEU A 237 -3.27 -7.75 2.75
C LEU A 237 -4.55 -8.51 3.14
N GLY A 238 -5.68 -8.19 2.53
CA GLY A 238 -6.95 -8.86 2.78
C GLY A 238 -7.09 -10.18 2.05
N ASN A 239 -8.13 -10.93 2.40
CA ASN A 239 -8.53 -12.14 1.66
C ASN A 239 -9.53 -11.74 0.56
N SER A 240 -9.09 -10.89 -0.35
CA SER A 240 -9.93 -10.24 -1.34
C SER A 240 -10.43 -11.23 -2.39
N GLU A 241 -11.75 -11.42 -2.47
CA GLU A 241 -12.37 -12.31 -3.45
C GLU A 241 -12.43 -11.69 -4.85
N LYS A 242 -12.47 -10.35 -4.91
CA LYS A 242 -12.51 -9.60 -6.17
C LYS A 242 -11.97 -8.20 -5.97
N VAL A 243 -11.06 -7.78 -6.87
CA VAL A 243 -10.45 -6.45 -6.85
C VAL A 243 -10.62 -5.80 -8.22
N VAL A 244 -11.11 -4.56 -8.22
CA VAL A 244 -11.17 -3.69 -9.40
C VAL A 244 -10.20 -2.54 -9.19
N ALA A 245 -9.35 -2.30 -10.18
CA ALA A 245 -8.29 -1.30 -10.14
C ALA A 245 -8.30 -0.43 -11.39
N PRO A 246 -7.81 0.83 -11.33
CA PRO A 246 -7.79 1.72 -12.48
C PRO A 246 -6.52 1.50 -13.32
N SER A 247 -6.69 1.31 -14.63
CA SER A 247 -5.56 1.26 -15.56
C SER A 247 -4.86 2.61 -15.69
N ASN A 248 -5.60 3.70 -15.49
CA ASN A 248 -5.07 5.06 -15.50
C ASN A 248 -4.42 5.41 -14.16
N TRP A 249 -3.30 4.73 -13.87
CA TRP A 249 -2.58 4.90 -12.59
C TRP A 249 -1.70 6.14 -12.59
N PHE A 250 -0.98 6.38 -13.69
CA PHE A 250 -0.04 7.49 -13.84
C PHE A 250 -0.58 8.49 -14.85
N ALA A 251 -0.21 9.78 -14.66
CA ALA A 251 -0.53 10.84 -15.60
C ALA A 251 0.28 10.64 -16.91
N ASP A 252 -0.21 11.23 -18.01
CA ASP A 252 0.48 11.22 -19.31
C ASP A 252 1.91 11.77 -19.24
N SER A 253 2.17 12.72 -18.30
CA SER A 253 3.50 13.27 -18.05
C SER A 253 4.49 12.23 -17.53
N CYS A 254 4.01 11.07 -17.09
CA CYS A 254 4.82 9.95 -16.62
C CYS A 254 4.93 8.87 -17.70
N ALA A 255 5.08 9.27 -18.96
CA ALA A 255 5.21 8.35 -20.10
C ALA A 255 6.30 7.31 -19.83
N GLY A 256 6.00 6.05 -20.14
CA GLY A 256 6.89 4.91 -19.89
C GLY A 256 6.69 4.23 -18.54
N LYS A 257 5.96 4.82 -17.60
CA LYS A 257 5.55 4.12 -16.38
C LYS A 257 4.32 3.26 -16.66
N SER A 258 4.31 2.04 -16.11
CA SER A 258 3.30 1.05 -16.37
C SER A 258 2.83 0.41 -15.07
N VAL A 259 1.57 -0.02 -15.01
CA VAL A 259 1.02 -0.80 -13.90
C VAL A 259 1.23 -2.31 -14.08
N LYS A 260 1.88 -2.71 -15.17
CA LYS A 260 2.03 -4.13 -15.55
C LYS A 260 2.50 -5.01 -14.40
N ASP A 261 3.48 -4.56 -13.62
CA ASP A 261 4.04 -5.33 -12.52
C ASP A 261 3.25 -5.20 -11.22
N MET A 262 2.26 -4.31 -11.17
CA MET A 262 1.30 -4.21 -10.07
C MET A 262 0.03 -5.02 -10.34
N GLU A 263 -0.15 -5.51 -11.57
CA GLU A 263 -1.30 -6.29 -11.98
C GLU A 263 -1.20 -7.73 -11.49
N PHE A 264 -2.33 -8.23 -11.06
CA PHE A 264 -2.53 -9.65 -10.75
C PHE A 264 -3.53 -10.21 -11.74
N SER A 265 -3.37 -11.51 -12.09
CA SER A 265 -4.21 -12.18 -13.08
C SER A 265 -5.70 -12.22 -12.68
N ASP A 266 -5.99 -12.18 -11.37
CA ASP A 266 -7.34 -12.23 -10.81
C ASP A 266 -7.93 -10.84 -10.49
N TRP A 267 -7.17 -9.77 -10.73
CA TRP A 267 -7.66 -8.39 -10.58
C TRP A 267 -8.21 -7.87 -11.90
N THR A 268 -9.28 -7.08 -11.84
CA THR A 268 -9.89 -6.44 -13.01
C THR A 268 -9.37 -5.01 -13.14
N TRP A 269 -8.72 -4.70 -14.24
CA TRP A 269 -8.17 -3.37 -14.53
C TRP A 269 -9.05 -2.64 -15.55
N LEU A 270 -9.68 -1.54 -15.10
CA LEU A 270 -10.59 -0.75 -15.93
C LEU A 270 -9.93 0.50 -16.52
#